data_c2df51ef798e8e57f323c1ee1b6089f0
#
_entry.id   c2df51ef798e8e57f323c1ee1b6089f0
#
_cell.length_a   1.000
_cell.length_b   1.000
_cell.length_c   1.000
_cell.angle_alpha   90.00
_cell.angle_beta   90.00
_cell.angle_gamma   90.00
#
_symmetry.space_group_name_H-M   'P 1'
#
loop_
_entity.id
_entity.type
_entity.pdbx_description
1 polymer ?
#
loop_
_entity_poly.entity_id
_entity_poly.type
_entity_poly.pdbx_seq_one_letter_code
_entity_poly.pdbx_strand_id
1 'polypeptide(L)'
;MQTKYLAISFALLSVALAIPASRSTFVDESGPDRRIVNGTDASILDYPFMLSLRGSTGGHSCGGSILSELWAMTAAHCVSSTTTYLQTIQVGRTNISRDVDDSVYGIAQVIAHPQYDSRNSHLNDIALLKLQRPIVFSESVQPVRLPAPMFEVEDDLDDLGVTLIGWGLLATGGSAPATLQRVDYYVVPNEECNAIHTSTIYPSHICAAIPGGGKGQCSGDSGGPLLHHGVQVGIVSWSVKPCASAPYPGVLTKVSHHLEFIQQHTGITY
;
A
#
# COMPACT_ATOMS: atom_id res chain seq x y z
N MET A 1 -36.14 8.71 -80.53
CA MET A 1 -35.49 7.58 -79.86
C MET A 1 -35.28 7.99 -78.39
N GLN A 2 -36.12 7.54 -77.53
CA GLN A 2 -36.02 7.80 -76.08
C GLN A 2 -35.48 6.57 -75.40
N THR A 3 -34.29 6.65 -74.80
CA THR A 3 -33.66 5.57 -74.11
C THR A 3 -34.06 5.69 -72.61
N LYS A 4 -34.83 4.72 -72.08
CA LYS A 4 -35.22 4.64 -70.68
C LYS A 4 -34.07 4.01 -69.89
N TYR A 5 -33.52 4.72 -68.91
CA TYR A 5 -32.62 4.17 -67.94
C TYR A 5 -33.39 3.59 -66.74
N LEU A 6 -33.22 2.30 -66.52
CA LEU A 6 -33.77 1.58 -65.37
C LEU A 6 -32.82 1.71 -64.18
N ALA A 7 -33.21 2.43 -63.13
CA ALA A 7 -32.44 2.53 -61.87
C ALA A 7 -32.75 1.29 -61.00
N ILE A 8 -31.72 0.50 -60.75
CA ILE A 8 -31.78 -0.64 -59.84
C ILE A 8 -31.30 -0.14 -58.46
N SER A 9 -32.21 -0.03 -57.49
CA SER A 9 -31.89 0.32 -56.11
C SER A 9 -31.45 -0.96 -55.36
N PHE A 10 -30.20 -1.03 -54.95
CA PHE A 10 -29.72 -2.04 -54.04
C PHE A 10 -30.00 -1.59 -52.59
N ALA A 11 -30.92 -2.28 -51.92
CA ALA A 11 -31.13 -2.13 -50.49
C ALA A 11 -30.06 -2.98 -49.74
N LEU A 12 -29.13 -2.26 -49.12
CA LEU A 12 -28.16 -2.89 -48.18
C LEU A 12 -28.88 -3.21 -46.89
N LEU A 13 -29.14 -4.48 -46.61
CA LEU A 13 -29.64 -5.00 -45.35
C LEU A 13 -28.46 -5.11 -44.39
N SER A 14 -28.27 -4.13 -43.50
CA SER A 14 -27.31 -4.22 -42.41
C SER A 14 -27.85 -5.13 -41.29
N VAL A 15 -27.33 -6.34 -41.21
CA VAL A 15 -27.57 -7.25 -40.09
C VAL A 15 -26.65 -6.81 -38.95
N ALA A 16 -27.22 -6.16 -37.96
CA ALA A 16 -26.52 -5.88 -36.70
C ALA A 16 -26.45 -7.16 -35.86
N LEU A 17 -25.27 -7.81 -35.83
CA LEU A 17 -24.98 -8.88 -34.88
C LEU A 17 -24.89 -8.26 -33.47
N ALA A 18 -25.93 -8.47 -32.65
CA ALA A 18 -25.88 -8.16 -31.24
C ALA A 18 -24.97 -9.18 -30.56
N ILE A 19 -23.76 -8.72 -30.14
CA ILE A 19 -22.88 -9.47 -29.24
C ILE A 19 -23.56 -9.45 -27.87
N PRO A 20 -23.90 -10.61 -27.25
CA PRO A 20 -24.43 -10.60 -25.90
C PRO A 20 -23.32 -10.08 -24.95
N ALA A 21 -23.57 -8.97 -24.28
CA ALA A 21 -22.74 -8.49 -23.18
C ALA A 21 -22.74 -9.58 -22.09
N SER A 22 -21.61 -10.25 -21.91
CA SER A 22 -21.36 -11.13 -20.78
C SER A 22 -21.47 -10.28 -19.50
N ARG A 23 -22.60 -10.35 -18.81
CA ARG A 23 -22.72 -9.88 -17.44
C ARG A 23 -21.87 -10.80 -16.57
N SER A 24 -20.67 -10.36 -16.22
CA SER A 24 -19.95 -10.89 -15.08
C SER A 24 -20.82 -10.62 -13.85
N THR A 25 -21.50 -11.65 -13.36
CA THR A 25 -22.16 -11.63 -12.06
C THR A 25 -21.05 -11.63 -11.02
N PHE A 26 -20.75 -10.44 -10.47
CA PHE A 26 -20.03 -10.38 -9.23
C PHE A 26 -20.90 -11.06 -8.17
N VAL A 27 -20.49 -12.25 -7.75
CA VAL A 27 -21.07 -12.93 -6.59
C VAL A 27 -20.66 -12.11 -5.39
N ASP A 28 -21.61 -11.42 -4.77
CA ASP A 28 -21.47 -10.79 -3.47
C ASP A 28 -21.32 -11.92 -2.42
N GLU A 29 -20.07 -12.28 -2.11
CA GLU A 29 -19.78 -13.15 -0.98
C GLU A 29 -19.88 -12.31 0.31
N SER A 30 -21.10 -11.99 0.73
CA SER A 30 -21.42 -11.40 2.02
C SER A 30 -21.28 -12.45 3.14
N GLY A 31 -20.02 -12.80 3.49
CA GLY A 31 -19.68 -13.55 4.71
C GLY A 31 -19.28 -12.59 5.85
N PRO A 32 -19.39 -13.00 7.13
CA PRO A 32 -19.17 -12.11 8.29
C PRO A 32 -17.71 -11.87 8.69
N ASP A 33 -16.74 -12.06 7.79
CA ASP A 33 -15.30 -11.88 8.06
C ASP A 33 -14.71 -10.74 7.21
N ARG A 34 -14.82 -9.51 7.74
CA ARG A 34 -14.31 -8.28 7.08
C ARG A 34 -13.10 -7.73 7.84
N ARG A 35 -11.93 -7.74 7.19
CA ARG A 35 -10.61 -7.47 7.82
C ARG A 35 -9.72 -6.64 6.87
N ILE A 36 -8.81 -5.77 7.33
CA ILE A 36 -8.41 -4.49 6.65
C ILE A 36 -9.67 -4.01 5.94
N VAL A 37 -10.09 -2.84 5.82
CA VAL A 37 -11.44 -2.64 5.31
C VAL A 37 -11.72 -3.59 4.13
N ASN A 38 -12.49 -4.68 4.39
CA ASN A 38 -12.81 -5.79 3.45
C ASN A 38 -11.61 -6.55 2.81
N GLY A 39 -10.50 -6.71 3.56
CA GLY A 39 -9.38 -7.58 3.20
C GLY A 39 -9.62 -9.05 3.53
N THR A 40 -8.57 -9.85 3.44
CA THR A 40 -8.52 -11.28 3.80
C THR A 40 -7.33 -11.57 4.70
N ASP A 41 -7.37 -12.68 5.46
CA ASP A 41 -6.22 -13.14 6.24
C ASP A 41 -5.02 -13.42 5.32
N ALA A 42 -3.83 -13.07 5.81
CA ALA A 42 -2.57 -13.32 5.14
C ALA A 42 -1.59 -14.03 6.06
N SER A 43 -0.64 -14.74 5.48
CA SER A 43 0.45 -15.38 6.20
C SER A 43 1.72 -14.55 6.14
N ILE A 44 2.48 -14.50 7.22
CA ILE A 44 3.82 -13.89 7.21
C ILE A 44 4.78 -14.63 6.26
N LEU A 45 4.53 -15.90 5.94
CA LEU A 45 5.33 -16.66 4.99
C LEU A 45 5.19 -16.13 3.55
N ASP A 46 4.04 -15.51 3.23
CA ASP A 46 3.82 -14.86 1.94
C ASP A 46 4.44 -13.45 1.90
N TYR A 47 4.63 -12.82 3.07
CA TYR A 47 5.12 -11.45 3.24
C TYR A 47 6.20 -11.36 4.33
N PRO A 48 7.31 -12.10 4.22
CA PRO A 48 8.28 -12.27 5.31
C PRO A 48 9.07 -10.99 5.67
N PHE A 49 8.89 -9.93 4.90
CA PHE A 49 9.47 -8.60 5.16
C PHE A 49 8.57 -7.70 6.03
N MET A 50 7.32 -8.12 6.26
CA MET A 50 6.38 -7.31 7.04
C MET A 50 6.78 -7.25 8.51
N LEU A 51 6.72 -6.06 9.10
CA LEU A 51 6.98 -5.84 10.52
C LEU A 51 5.87 -5.00 11.16
N SER A 52 5.70 -5.21 12.48
CA SER A 52 4.89 -4.36 13.34
C SER A 52 5.79 -3.40 14.11
N LEU A 53 5.65 -2.10 13.87
CA LEU A 53 6.23 -1.06 14.73
C LEU A 53 5.35 -0.96 15.98
N ARG A 54 5.97 -1.11 17.15
CA ARG A 54 5.29 -1.20 18.44
C ARG A 54 5.54 0.07 19.25
N GLY A 55 4.47 0.58 19.85
CA GLY A 55 4.59 1.67 20.81
C GLY A 55 5.24 1.24 22.14
N SER A 56 5.45 2.19 23.04
CA SER A 56 6.08 1.98 24.35
C SER A 56 5.39 0.93 25.24
N THR A 57 4.11 0.66 25.00
CA THR A 57 3.33 -0.36 25.73
C THR A 57 3.34 -1.73 25.05
N GLY A 58 4.13 -1.92 24.00
CA GLY A 58 4.24 -3.14 23.21
C GLY A 58 3.08 -3.40 22.24
N GLY A 59 2.11 -2.50 22.15
CA GLY A 59 1.02 -2.59 21.17
C GLY A 59 1.46 -2.15 19.77
N HIS A 60 0.82 -2.74 18.76
CA HIS A 60 0.98 -2.31 17.36
C HIS A 60 0.56 -0.83 17.20
N SER A 61 1.38 -0.05 16.52
CA SER A 61 1.10 1.35 16.22
C SER A 61 1.15 1.66 14.73
N CYS A 62 2.08 1.05 14.02
CA CYS A 62 2.31 1.22 12.59
C CYS A 62 2.86 -0.07 11.97
N GLY A 63 2.73 -0.19 10.66
CA GLY A 63 3.45 -1.17 9.86
C GLY A 63 4.85 -0.69 9.48
N GLY A 64 5.58 -1.55 8.78
CA GLY A 64 6.87 -1.27 8.16
C GLY A 64 7.37 -2.47 7.40
N SER A 65 8.56 -2.35 6.83
CA SER A 65 9.21 -3.41 6.09
C SER A 65 10.69 -3.55 6.44
N ILE A 66 11.20 -4.77 6.38
CA ILE A 66 12.62 -5.09 6.59
C ILE A 66 13.37 -4.73 5.31
N LEU A 67 14.43 -3.92 5.40
CA LEU A 67 15.33 -3.61 4.28
C LEU A 67 16.59 -4.48 4.27
N SER A 68 17.13 -4.76 5.45
CA SER A 68 18.31 -5.61 5.66
C SER A 68 18.36 -6.12 7.09
N GLU A 69 19.41 -6.84 7.48
CA GLU A 69 19.58 -7.31 8.86
C GLU A 69 19.55 -6.18 9.90
N LEU A 70 20.02 -4.99 9.56
CA LEU A 70 20.12 -3.86 10.51
C LEU A 70 19.18 -2.70 10.20
N TRP A 71 18.44 -2.75 9.08
CA TRP A 71 17.62 -1.63 8.64
C TRP A 71 16.19 -2.03 8.33
N ALA A 72 15.26 -1.20 8.76
CA ALA A 72 13.85 -1.26 8.43
C ALA A 72 13.34 0.09 7.94
N MET A 73 12.19 0.10 7.27
CA MET A 73 11.55 1.27 6.72
C MET A 73 10.11 1.38 7.21
N THR A 74 9.67 2.60 7.50
CA THR A 74 8.30 2.94 7.89
C THR A 74 7.97 4.38 7.44
N ALA A 75 6.82 4.92 7.84
CA ALA A 75 6.46 6.31 7.60
C ALA A 75 7.10 7.25 8.65
N ALA A 76 7.45 8.48 8.25
CA ALA A 76 8.01 9.47 9.16
C ALA A 76 7.03 9.86 10.28
N HIS A 77 5.72 9.96 9.97
CA HIS A 77 4.71 10.28 10.98
C HIS A 77 4.59 9.23 12.08
N CYS A 78 4.98 7.98 11.83
CA CYS A 78 4.99 6.90 12.81
C CYS A 78 6.07 7.09 13.90
N VAL A 79 7.10 7.87 13.61
CA VAL A 79 8.31 8.04 14.45
C VAL A 79 8.62 9.50 14.81
N SER A 80 7.71 10.41 14.50
CA SER A 80 7.87 11.84 14.76
C SER A 80 7.63 12.27 16.22
N SER A 81 7.24 11.32 17.11
CA SER A 81 6.97 11.61 18.50
C SER A 81 8.25 11.62 19.36
N THR A 82 8.21 12.35 20.48
CA THR A 82 9.31 12.41 21.45
C THR A 82 9.59 11.09 22.17
N THR A 83 8.71 10.10 22.07
CA THR A 83 8.84 8.78 22.71
C THR A 83 9.33 7.67 21.78
N THR A 84 9.89 8.04 20.64
CA THR A 84 10.37 7.08 19.62
C THR A 84 11.42 6.11 20.15
N TYR A 85 12.26 6.52 21.11
CA TYR A 85 13.27 5.68 21.75
C TYR A 85 12.70 4.49 22.55
N LEU A 86 11.40 4.48 22.85
CA LEU A 86 10.70 3.40 23.52
C LEU A 86 10.04 2.43 22.52
N GLN A 87 10.11 2.72 21.22
CA GLN A 87 9.52 1.86 20.19
C GLN A 87 10.43 0.65 19.92
N THR A 88 9.79 -0.43 19.52
CA THR A 88 10.44 -1.65 19.05
C THR A 88 9.77 -2.12 17.76
N ILE A 89 10.41 -3.02 17.03
CA ILE A 89 9.75 -3.74 15.93
C ILE A 89 9.55 -5.20 16.29
N GLN A 90 8.48 -5.81 15.78
CA GLN A 90 8.25 -7.25 15.82
C GLN A 90 8.20 -7.80 14.40
N VAL A 91 8.92 -8.88 14.14
CA VAL A 91 9.06 -9.52 12.82
C VAL A 91 8.65 -10.99 12.86
N GLY A 92 8.41 -11.61 11.68
CA GLY A 92 8.21 -13.06 11.56
C GLY A 92 6.90 -13.58 12.17
N ARG A 93 5.90 -12.73 12.33
CA ARG A 93 4.63 -13.10 12.99
C ARG A 93 3.42 -12.86 12.10
N THR A 94 2.62 -13.89 11.86
CA THR A 94 1.27 -13.73 11.30
C THR A 94 0.33 -13.08 12.32
N ASN A 95 0.40 -13.56 13.56
CA ASN A 95 -0.35 -13.00 14.68
C ASN A 95 0.59 -12.18 15.57
N ILE A 96 0.36 -10.86 15.60
CA ILE A 96 1.13 -9.97 16.47
C ILE A 96 0.68 -10.12 17.91
N SER A 97 1.64 -10.00 18.86
CA SER A 97 1.36 -10.03 20.29
C SER A 97 2.07 -8.88 21.00
N ARG A 98 1.69 -8.62 22.25
CA ARG A 98 2.38 -7.65 23.12
C ARG A 98 3.58 -8.23 23.83
N ASP A 99 3.77 -9.54 23.75
CA ASP A 99 4.88 -10.22 24.41
C ASP A 99 6.22 -9.78 23.82
N VAL A 100 7.25 -9.84 24.64
CA VAL A 100 8.63 -9.59 24.22
C VAL A 100 9.33 -10.94 24.14
N ASP A 101 9.71 -11.33 22.94
CA ASP A 101 10.46 -12.54 22.64
C ASP A 101 11.55 -12.26 21.62
N ASP A 102 12.19 -13.29 21.07
CA ASP A 102 13.28 -13.16 20.12
C ASP A 102 12.86 -12.51 18.79
N SER A 103 11.55 -12.41 18.49
CA SER A 103 11.01 -11.71 17.33
C SER A 103 10.99 -10.17 17.49
N VAL A 104 11.30 -9.65 18.70
CA VAL A 104 11.25 -8.23 19.01
C VAL A 104 12.65 -7.62 19.01
N TYR A 105 12.82 -6.52 18.29
CA TYR A 105 14.08 -5.81 18.12
C TYR A 105 13.95 -4.35 18.57
N GLY A 106 14.93 -3.89 19.36
CA GLY A 106 15.05 -2.48 19.74
C GLY A 106 15.57 -1.63 18.59
N ILE A 107 15.17 -0.36 18.57
CA ILE A 107 15.61 0.64 17.60
C ILE A 107 16.78 1.43 18.20
N ALA A 108 17.93 1.42 17.51
CA ALA A 108 19.12 2.17 17.91
C ALA A 108 19.08 3.61 17.40
N GLN A 109 18.52 3.84 16.21
CA GLN A 109 18.45 5.15 15.57
C GLN A 109 17.23 5.24 14.66
N VAL A 110 16.61 6.41 14.64
CA VAL A 110 15.54 6.79 13.71
C VAL A 110 16.05 7.89 12.81
N ILE A 111 15.85 7.74 11.49
CA ILE A 111 16.19 8.74 10.48
C ILE A 111 14.92 9.04 9.70
N ALA A 112 14.14 10.03 10.13
CA ALA A 112 13.05 10.57 9.33
C ALA A 112 13.61 11.41 8.19
N HIS A 113 12.89 11.44 7.05
CA HIS A 113 13.31 12.27 5.93
C HIS A 113 13.40 13.75 6.37
N PRO A 114 14.51 14.46 6.09
CA PRO A 114 14.74 15.81 6.63
C PRO A 114 13.73 16.84 6.11
N GLN A 115 13.09 16.57 4.98
CA GLN A 115 12.05 17.42 4.39
C GLN A 115 10.65 16.84 4.60
N TYR A 116 10.43 15.98 5.60
CA TYR A 116 9.09 15.53 5.95
C TYR A 116 8.25 16.73 6.43
N ASP A 117 7.07 16.92 5.84
CA ASP A 117 6.13 17.98 6.24
C ASP A 117 4.70 17.44 6.39
N SER A 118 4.29 17.22 7.64
CA SER A 118 2.95 16.72 7.98
C SER A 118 1.81 17.68 7.60
N ARG A 119 2.09 18.97 7.42
CA ARG A 119 1.10 20.01 7.07
C ARG A 119 0.92 20.15 5.57
N ASN A 120 1.84 19.58 4.79
CA ASN A 120 1.84 19.65 3.34
C ASN A 120 1.62 18.25 2.75
N SER A 121 0.42 17.70 2.90
CA SER A 121 0.01 16.38 2.41
C SER A 121 0.93 15.24 2.85
N HIS A 122 1.58 15.35 4.01
CA HIS A 122 2.61 14.42 4.48
C HIS A 122 3.74 14.21 3.46
N LEU A 123 4.19 15.28 2.80
CA LEU A 123 5.28 15.24 1.83
C LEU A 123 6.52 14.56 2.44
N ASN A 124 7.14 13.63 1.70
CA ASN A 124 8.30 12.85 2.12
C ASN A 124 8.09 12.03 3.41
N ASP A 125 6.94 11.40 3.54
CA ASP A 125 6.57 10.59 4.72
C ASP A 125 7.25 9.23 4.72
N ILE A 126 8.57 9.22 4.94
CA ILE A 126 9.43 8.04 5.01
C ILE A 126 10.42 8.19 6.16
N ALA A 127 10.69 7.10 6.87
CA ALA A 127 11.73 7.01 7.89
C ALA A 127 12.45 5.66 7.84
N LEU A 128 13.73 5.67 8.18
CA LEU A 128 14.59 4.50 8.30
C LEU A 128 14.88 4.23 9.78
N LEU A 129 14.82 2.95 10.14
CA LEU A 129 15.04 2.47 11.50
C LEU A 129 16.32 1.62 11.51
N LYS A 130 17.35 2.07 12.22
CA LYS A 130 18.53 1.25 12.50
C LYS A 130 18.29 0.43 13.75
N LEU A 131 18.50 -0.86 13.69
CA LEU A 131 18.22 -1.77 14.78
C LEU A 131 19.42 -1.89 15.73
N GLN A 132 19.16 -2.24 16.99
CA GLN A 132 20.18 -2.45 18.02
C GLN A 132 20.99 -3.73 17.83
N ARG A 133 20.41 -4.75 17.17
CA ARG A 133 21.04 -6.01 16.82
C ARG A 133 20.56 -6.49 15.45
N PRO A 134 21.35 -7.28 14.71
CA PRO A 134 20.93 -7.82 13.42
C PRO A 134 19.71 -8.73 13.56
N ILE A 135 18.80 -8.62 12.58
CA ILE A 135 17.71 -9.57 12.38
C ILE A 135 18.32 -10.88 11.86
N VAL A 136 17.85 -12.00 12.39
CA VAL A 136 18.19 -13.33 11.87
C VAL A 136 17.13 -13.69 10.81
N PHE A 137 17.58 -13.81 9.56
CA PHE A 137 16.69 -14.21 8.46
C PHE A 137 16.27 -15.68 8.58
N SER A 138 15.03 -15.93 8.15
CA SER A 138 14.40 -17.25 8.14
C SER A 138 13.34 -17.28 7.04
N GLU A 139 12.59 -18.37 6.92
CA GLU A 139 11.47 -18.46 6.00
C GLU A 139 10.40 -17.37 6.24
N SER A 140 10.18 -17.00 7.51
CA SER A 140 9.21 -15.96 7.90
C SER A 140 9.80 -14.56 8.07
N VAL A 141 11.11 -14.38 7.85
CA VAL A 141 11.81 -13.09 8.05
C VAL A 141 12.82 -12.89 6.93
N GLN A 142 12.49 -12.02 5.97
CA GLN A 142 13.30 -11.72 4.79
C GLN A 142 13.25 -10.22 4.46
N PRO A 143 14.22 -9.67 3.74
CA PRO A 143 14.15 -8.29 3.29
C PRO A 143 13.14 -8.13 2.15
N VAL A 144 12.51 -6.94 2.06
CA VAL A 144 11.64 -6.57 0.95
C VAL A 144 12.47 -6.23 -0.30
N ARG A 145 11.90 -6.45 -1.46
CA ARG A 145 12.48 -5.99 -2.73
C ARG A 145 12.10 -4.53 -2.96
N LEU A 146 13.07 -3.70 -3.28
CA LEU A 146 12.86 -2.29 -3.67
C LEU A 146 12.70 -2.18 -5.20
N PRO A 147 11.99 -1.14 -5.69
CA PRO A 147 11.84 -0.90 -7.12
C PRO A 147 13.18 -0.44 -7.73
N ALA A 148 13.30 -0.56 -9.05
CA ALA A 148 14.37 0.11 -9.79
C ALA A 148 14.19 1.64 -9.74
N PRO A 149 15.27 2.42 -9.99
CA PRO A 149 15.15 3.87 -10.15
C PRO A 149 14.15 4.22 -11.26
N MET A 150 13.35 5.25 -11.02
CA MET A 150 12.33 5.73 -11.96
C MET A 150 11.26 4.68 -12.33
N PHE A 151 11.13 3.62 -11.52
CA PHE A 151 10.05 2.66 -11.70
C PHE A 151 8.71 3.30 -11.34
N GLU A 152 7.78 3.28 -12.26
CA GLU A 152 6.43 3.78 -12.10
C GLU A 152 5.43 2.65 -12.43
N VAL A 153 4.51 2.37 -11.51
CA VAL A 153 3.43 1.39 -11.75
C VAL A 153 2.48 1.94 -12.83
N GLU A 154 2.31 3.26 -12.85
CA GLU A 154 1.43 3.97 -13.78
C GLU A 154 1.88 3.91 -15.25
N ASP A 155 3.12 3.47 -15.53
CA ASP A 155 3.62 3.29 -16.90
C ASP A 155 2.97 2.07 -17.59
N ASP A 156 2.44 1.13 -16.81
CA ASP A 156 1.67 -0.02 -17.33
C ASP A 156 0.20 0.09 -16.91
N LEU A 157 -0.60 0.78 -17.72
CA LEU A 157 -2.02 0.97 -17.45
C LEU A 157 -2.85 -0.32 -17.52
N ASP A 158 -2.30 -1.39 -18.10
CA ASP A 158 -2.95 -2.71 -18.15
C ASP A 158 -2.70 -3.51 -16.86
N ASP A 159 -1.70 -3.13 -16.05
CA ASP A 159 -1.38 -3.81 -14.79
C ASP A 159 -1.15 -2.81 -13.64
N LEU A 160 -2.20 -2.19 -13.17
CA LEU A 160 -2.21 -1.29 -12.00
C LEU A 160 -2.46 -2.03 -10.68
N GLY A 161 -2.44 -3.35 -10.69
CA GLY A 161 -2.73 -4.19 -9.53
C GLY A 161 -1.67 -4.06 -8.44
N VAL A 162 -2.10 -3.78 -7.21
CA VAL A 162 -1.23 -3.65 -6.03
C VAL A 162 -1.86 -4.34 -4.83
N THR A 163 -1.00 -4.83 -3.92
CA THR A 163 -1.41 -5.47 -2.68
C THR A 163 -0.93 -4.66 -1.48
N LEU A 164 -1.83 -4.31 -0.58
CA LEU A 164 -1.51 -3.78 0.73
C LEU A 164 -1.60 -4.88 1.77
N ILE A 165 -0.69 -4.88 2.74
CA ILE A 165 -0.67 -5.80 3.88
C ILE A 165 -0.49 -5.02 5.19
N GLY A 166 -1.12 -5.49 6.26
CA GLY A 166 -1.00 -4.82 7.57
C GLY A 166 -1.90 -5.38 8.66
N TRP A 167 -1.82 -4.76 9.84
CA TRP A 167 -2.66 -5.04 11.01
C TRP A 167 -3.51 -3.82 11.40
N GLY A 168 -3.80 -2.93 10.47
CA GLY A 168 -4.63 -1.76 10.72
C GLY A 168 -6.09 -2.11 11.02
N LEU A 169 -6.84 -1.11 11.46
CA LEU A 169 -8.25 -1.26 11.83
C LEU A 169 -9.07 -1.80 10.66
N LEU A 170 -10.01 -2.68 10.99
CA LEU A 170 -10.90 -3.34 10.03
C LEU A 170 -12.01 -2.41 9.52
N ALA A 171 -12.23 -1.30 10.22
CA ALA A 171 -13.13 -0.21 9.87
C ALA A 171 -12.77 1.03 10.68
N THR A 172 -13.24 2.21 10.28
CA THR A 172 -13.10 3.44 11.07
C THR A 172 -13.77 3.26 12.43
N GLY A 173 -12.98 3.44 13.50
CA GLY A 173 -13.44 3.23 14.89
C GLY A 173 -13.62 1.77 15.30
N GLY A 174 -13.24 0.82 14.42
CA GLY A 174 -13.26 -0.62 14.70
C GLY A 174 -12.05 -1.08 15.51
N SER A 175 -11.87 -2.40 15.63
CA SER A 175 -10.73 -3.04 16.28
C SER A 175 -9.64 -3.41 15.29
N ALA A 176 -8.38 -3.44 15.77
CA ALA A 176 -7.26 -4.01 15.03
C ALA A 176 -7.30 -5.54 15.09
N PRO A 177 -7.02 -6.23 13.97
CA PRO A 177 -6.89 -7.68 13.95
C PRO A 177 -5.59 -8.11 14.62
N ALA A 178 -5.56 -9.29 15.23
CA ALA A 178 -4.31 -9.91 15.64
C ALA A 178 -3.58 -10.54 14.45
N THR A 179 -4.34 -11.09 13.49
CA THR A 179 -3.85 -11.76 12.28
C THR A 179 -3.53 -10.77 11.17
N LEU A 180 -2.40 -10.96 10.47
CA LEU A 180 -2.02 -10.17 9.31
C LEU A 180 -3.12 -10.23 8.25
N GLN A 181 -3.38 -9.09 7.63
CA GLN A 181 -4.38 -8.92 6.58
C GLN A 181 -3.75 -8.48 5.27
N ARG A 182 -4.42 -8.80 4.16
CA ARG A 182 -4.10 -8.28 2.82
C ARG A 182 -5.36 -7.74 2.13
N VAL A 183 -5.17 -6.77 1.25
CA VAL A 183 -6.17 -6.31 0.31
C VAL A 183 -5.52 -6.00 -1.04
N ASP A 184 -6.16 -6.47 -2.11
CA ASP A 184 -5.77 -6.15 -3.47
C ASP A 184 -6.62 -4.99 -3.97
N TYR A 185 -5.99 -4.00 -4.58
CA TYR A 185 -6.60 -2.82 -5.17
C TYR A 185 -5.72 -2.28 -6.30
N TYR A 186 -5.96 -1.09 -6.81
CA TYR A 186 -5.32 -0.60 -8.01
C TYR A 186 -4.67 0.75 -7.75
N VAL A 187 -3.56 1.01 -8.43
CA VAL A 187 -2.99 2.34 -8.48
C VAL A 187 -3.95 3.27 -9.22
N VAL A 188 -4.11 4.46 -8.69
CA VAL A 188 -4.85 5.57 -9.29
C VAL A 188 -3.82 6.60 -9.76
N PRO A 189 -3.77 6.95 -11.05
CA PRO A 189 -2.84 7.93 -11.56
C PRO A 189 -2.87 9.24 -10.76
N ASN A 190 -1.70 9.83 -10.54
CA ASN A 190 -1.58 11.02 -9.67
C ASN A 190 -2.43 12.20 -10.15
N GLU A 191 -2.66 12.35 -11.46
CA GLU A 191 -3.54 13.39 -12.00
C GLU A 191 -4.99 13.19 -11.54
N GLU A 192 -5.51 11.96 -11.67
CA GLU A 192 -6.86 11.61 -11.22
C GLU A 192 -6.98 11.73 -9.69
N CYS A 193 -6.01 11.22 -8.95
CA CYS A 193 -5.96 11.32 -7.49
C CYS A 193 -5.99 12.78 -7.02
N ASN A 194 -5.21 13.66 -7.68
CA ASN A 194 -5.16 15.08 -7.35
C ASN A 194 -6.46 15.81 -7.71
N ALA A 195 -7.21 15.36 -8.73
CA ALA A 195 -8.52 15.90 -9.05
C ALA A 195 -9.61 15.57 -8.00
N ILE A 196 -9.42 14.45 -7.28
CA ILE A 196 -10.36 13.98 -6.24
C ILE A 196 -10.04 14.61 -4.87
N HIS A 197 -8.77 14.73 -4.52
CA HIS A 197 -8.35 15.27 -3.22
C HIS A 197 -8.32 16.81 -3.20
N THR A 198 -8.65 17.41 -2.05
CA THR A 198 -8.45 18.84 -1.81
C THR A 198 -7.01 19.21 -1.43
N SER A 199 -6.24 18.21 -0.99
CA SER A 199 -4.81 18.32 -0.68
C SER A 199 -3.98 18.02 -1.92
N THR A 200 -2.82 18.67 -2.07
CA THR A 200 -1.94 18.46 -3.21
C THR A 200 -1.36 17.04 -3.22
N ILE A 201 -1.47 16.36 -4.34
CA ILE A 201 -0.77 15.09 -4.60
C ILE A 201 0.52 15.41 -5.37
N TYR A 202 1.65 15.07 -4.78
CA TYR A 202 2.97 15.32 -5.35
C TYR A 202 3.46 14.10 -6.16
N PRO A 203 4.46 14.28 -7.08
CA PRO A 203 5.07 13.15 -7.78
C PRO A 203 5.70 12.09 -6.86
N SER A 204 6.05 12.48 -5.62
CA SER A 204 6.54 11.57 -4.58
C SER A 204 5.43 10.79 -3.86
N HIS A 205 4.17 10.97 -4.23
CA HIS A 205 3.05 10.17 -3.77
C HIS A 205 2.64 9.12 -4.81
N ILE A 206 2.05 8.05 -4.34
CA ILE A 206 1.33 7.05 -5.12
C ILE A 206 -0.04 6.85 -4.49
N CYS A 207 -1.08 6.84 -5.30
CA CYS A 207 -2.46 6.67 -4.83
C CYS A 207 -2.96 5.28 -5.17
N ALA A 208 -3.80 4.71 -4.31
CA ALA A 208 -4.41 3.41 -4.59
C ALA A 208 -5.84 3.33 -4.02
N ALA A 209 -6.73 2.67 -4.78
CA ALA A 209 -8.14 2.50 -4.44
C ALA A 209 -8.78 1.31 -5.15
N ILE A 210 -9.99 0.97 -4.72
CA ILE A 210 -10.94 0.18 -5.48
C ILE A 210 -12.03 1.10 -6.04
N PRO A 211 -12.43 0.98 -7.30
CA PRO A 211 -13.59 1.68 -7.82
C PRO A 211 -14.83 1.44 -6.94
N GLY A 212 -15.46 2.54 -6.50
CA GLY A 212 -16.59 2.46 -5.58
C GLY A 212 -16.22 2.40 -4.10
N GLY A 213 -14.94 2.32 -3.75
CA GLY A 213 -14.47 2.29 -2.36
C GLY A 213 -14.73 0.96 -1.65
N GLY A 214 -14.75 1.00 -0.32
CA GLY A 214 -15.09 -0.15 0.53
C GLY A 214 -13.94 -1.12 0.82
N LYS A 215 -12.76 -0.94 0.19
CA LYS A 215 -11.52 -1.69 0.50
C LYS A 215 -10.34 -0.74 0.54
N GLY A 216 -9.40 -0.95 1.47
CA GLY A 216 -8.18 -0.15 1.53
C GLY A 216 -7.59 -0.01 2.93
N GLN A 217 -6.62 0.89 3.05
CA GLN A 217 -5.87 1.17 4.28
C GLN A 217 -6.74 1.81 5.35
N CYS A 218 -6.38 1.57 6.62
CA CYS A 218 -6.99 2.23 7.77
C CYS A 218 -5.94 2.57 8.84
N SER A 219 -6.36 3.11 9.98
CA SER A 219 -5.46 3.45 11.09
C SER A 219 -4.71 2.20 11.58
N GLY A 220 -3.38 2.31 11.69
CA GLY A 220 -2.49 1.19 12.03
C GLY A 220 -1.79 0.57 10.81
N ASP A 221 -2.30 0.73 9.58
CA ASP A 221 -1.57 0.32 8.36
C ASP A 221 -0.43 1.29 8.00
N SER A 222 -0.43 2.50 8.57
CA SER A 222 0.61 3.54 8.40
C SER A 222 2.01 2.96 8.42
N GLY A 223 2.87 3.34 7.47
CA GLY A 223 4.23 2.83 7.34
C GLY A 223 4.36 1.46 6.70
N GLY A 224 3.27 0.71 6.57
CA GLY A 224 3.24 -0.59 5.92
C GLY A 224 3.47 -0.53 4.41
N PRO A 225 3.87 -1.65 3.79
CA PRO A 225 4.21 -1.71 2.37
C PRO A 225 2.99 -1.84 1.47
N LEU A 226 3.03 -1.10 0.34
CA LEU A 226 2.24 -1.36 -0.86
C LEU A 226 3.12 -2.11 -1.85
N LEU A 227 2.64 -3.22 -2.38
CA LEU A 227 3.40 -4.12 -3.24
C LEU A 227 2.83 -4.14 -4.65
N HIS A 228 3.71 -4.13 -5.65
CA HIS A 228 3.43 -4.50 -7.03
C HIS A 228 4.34 -5.66 -7.39
N HIS A 229 3.77 -6.84 -7.70
CA HIS A 229 4.51 -8.08 -7.97
C HIS A 229 5.62 -8.40 -6.94
N GLY A 230 5.34 -8.19 -5.65
CA GLY A 230 6.27 -8.45 -4.56
C GLY A 230 7.39 -7.42 -4.40
N VAL A 231 7.36 -6.32 -5.16
CA VAL A 231 8.24 -5.16 -5.02
C VAL A 231 7.51 -4.08 -4.23
N GLN A 232 8.14 -3.48 -3.24
CA GLN A 232 7.53 -2.41 -2.47
C GLN A 232 7.58 -1.09 -3.22
N VAL A 233 6.44 -0.66 -3.75
CA VAL A 233 6.30 0.59 -4.52
C VAL A 233 5.79 1.76 -3.69
N GLY A 234 5.15 1.49 -2.53
CA GLY A 234 4.60 2.53 -1.66
C GLY A 234 4.76 2.24 -0.16
N ILE A 235 4.63 3.31 0.63
CA ILE A 235 4.58 3.30 2.10
C ILE A 235 3.28 3.97 2.51
N VAL A 236 2.42 3.28 3.27
CA VAL A 236 1.12 3.82 3.71
C VAL A 236 1.33 5.12 4.49
N SER A 237 0.70 6.20 4.04
CA SER A 237 0.84 7.53 4.62
C SER A 237 -0.48 8.05 5.19
N TRP A 238 -1.44 8.42 4.36
CA TRP A 238 -2.70 9.00 4.85
C TRP A 238 -3.91 8.63 3.98
N SER A 239 -5.11 8.84 4.52
CA SER A 239 -6.38 8.69 3.81
C SER A 239 -7.46 9.56 4.44
N VAL A 240 -8.47 9.90 3.66
CA VAL A 240 -9.69 10.56 4.16
C VAL A 240 -10.46 9.57 5.03
N LYS A 241 -11.11 10.07 6.06
CA LYS A 241 -12.00 9.29 6.94
C LYS A 241 -13.47 9.51 6.54
N PRO A 242 -14.32 8.47 6.63
CA PRO A 242 -14.03 7.08 7.05
C PRO A 242 -13.04 6.36 6.13
N CYS A 243 -12.33 5.31 6.65
CA CYS A 243 -11.37 4.54 5.86
C CYS A 243 -12.04 3.92 4.62
N ALA A 244 -11.30 3.88 3.50
CA ALA A 244 -11.73 3.30 2.23
C ALA A 244 -13.03 3.90 1.64
N SER A 245 -13.34 5.15 1.96
CA SER A 245 -14.52 5.84 1.43
C SER A 245 -14.32 6.31 0.00
N ALA A 246 -15.23 5.94 -0.92
CA ALA A 246 -15.28 6.57 -2.23
C ALA A 246 -15.62 8.07 -2.10
N PRO A 247 -15.13 8.92 -3.00
CA PRO A 247 -14.26 8.60 -4.13
C PRO A 247 -12.76 8.64 -3.80
N TYR A 248 -12.36 8.77 -2.53
CA TYR A 248 -11.01 9.13 -2.09
C TYR A 248 -10.03 7.96 -2.08
N PRO A 249 -9.04 7.92 -2.99
CA PRO A 249 -7.93 6.97 -2.91
C PRO A 249 -7.14 7.15 -1.61
N GLY A 250 -6.53 6.06 -1.11
CA GLY A 250 -5.48 6.15 -0.12
C GLY A 250 -4.23 6.76 -0.74
N VAL A 251 -3.49 7.58 0.02
CA VAL A 251 -2.26 8.21 -0.44
C VAL A 251 -1.07 7.61 0.31
N LEU A 252 -0.04 7.24 -0.43
CA LEU A 252 1.14 6.57 0.05
C LEU A 252 2.39 7.32 -0.44
N THR A 253 3.51 7.16 0.26
CA THR A 253 4.80 7.68 -0.19
C THR A 253 5.37 6.77 -1.25
N LYS A 254 5.73 7.29 -2.44
CA LYS A 254 6.30 6.53 -3.56
C LYS A 254 7.75 6.15 -3.27
N VAL A 255 8.08 4.86 -3.21
CA VAL A 255 9.41 4.37 -2.82
C VAL A 255 10.46 4.71 -3.88
N SER A 256 10.16 4.59 -5.18
CA SER A 256 11.09 4.91 -6.28
C SER A 256 11.63 6.34 -6.19
N HIS A 257 10.85 7.27 -5.65
CA HIS A 257 11.23 8.67 -5.46
C HIS A 257 12.23 8.90 -4.29
N HIS A 258 12.37 7.91 -3.39
CA HIS A 258 13.18 8.03 -2.17
C HIS A 258 14.37 7.06 -2.13
N LEU A 259 14.71 6.42 -3.24
CA LEU A 259 15.81 5.44 -3.29
C LEU A 259 17.18 6.05 -2.94
N GLU A 260 17.43 7.29 -3.34
CA GLU A 260 18.65 8.01 -2.97
C GLU A 260 18.74 8.20 -1.45
N PHE A 261 17.65 8.60 -0.80
CA PHE A 261 17.57 8.73 0.66
C PHE A 261 17.84 7.39 1.35
N ILE A 262 17.26 6.29 0.85
CA ILE A 262 17.48 4.93 1.38
C ILE A 262 18.95 4.56 1.22
N GLN A 263 19.52 4.68 0.02
CA GLN A 263 20.91 4.31 -0.27
C GLN A 263 21.91 5.12 0.56
N GLN A 264 21.71 6.44 0.66
CA GLN A 264 22.61 7.35 1.39
C GLN A 264 22.77 6.96 2.86
N HIS A 265 21.69 6.51 3.50
CA HIS A 265 21.69 6.23 4.93
C HIS A 265 21.96 4.76 5.27
N THR A 266 21.61 3.85 4.39
CA THR A 266 21.69 2.40 4.66
C THR A 266 22.80 1.70 3.88
N GLY A 267 23.27 2.28 2.77
CA GLY A 267 24.17 1.63 1.81
C GLY A 267 23.49 0.57 0.94
N ILE A 268 22.18 0.39 1.07
CA ILE A 268 21.41 -0.61 0.28
C ILE A 268 21.27 -0.10 -1.15
N THR A 269 21.60 -0.96 -2.11
CA THR A 269 21.36 -0.75 -3.55
C THR A 269 20.15 -1.54 -4.00
N TYR A 270 19.51 -1.09 -5.08
CA TYR A 270 18.26 -1.63 -5.65
C TYR A 270 18.50 -2.16 -7.06
#